data_efa3cf3486bb5c9fdece194eb873f04d
#
_entry.id   efa3cf3486bb5c9fdece194eb873f04d
#
_cell.length_a   1.000
_cell.length_b   1.000
_cell.length_c   1.000
_cell.angle_alpha   90.00
_cell.angle_beta   90.00
_cell.angle_gamma   90.00
#
_symmetry.space_group_name_H-M   'P 1'
#
loop_
_entity.id
_entity.type
_entity.pdbx_description
1 polymer ?
#
loop_
_entity_poly.entity_id
_entity_poly.type
_entity_poly.pdbx_seq_one_letter_code
_entity_poly.pdbx_strand_id
1 'polypeptide(L)'
;DIVGKGTDGVQRMSIGTATGNTFTLVGAISPGTVAVSAGANNPAAGELAAATPDIRILDFKLTVTGNDFALSSVTLTKGGTATTPSEVDLISLYRDANNNGQYDAGTDALIGTQAAAASVTFGGISGVTVQEGTPLHLFALVRTTSAAVPGRTLTISVAAGAVQGTSGLGEMAGTPVSSTGTAASGTRTFWGLTAAKGTASPPASNINIGQDEGTWKALFQIKLSAFGQNILLSSVRLAPGGSATSGDIDYVRLYVDGNANGAIDEGDTQIGSDAEFAAEVTFNGFSDVWVTTATGLNLLAAGHVAAYPTPNATITLSVAANGKIEGTVPGPVTKYSVGTATSNTMTFFGSGSPGTLAATTGSNPVPAGGLELSTDGQRVFQFKLVATGEAINLTSVKLTRGGNAVVPTEINLYRLYVDNDGNGAVSTGDTQIGNGLTAATAVTFSGITGVTVPAGTAGLNLLVTVQTTANGVPGRTFTMRIAAAGDVAGT
;
A
#
# COMPACT_ATOMS: atom_id res chain seq x y z
N ASP A 1 57.53 80.35 -2.08
CA ASP A 1 57.86 81.63 -2.66
C ASP A 1 57.84 81.50 -4.19
N ILE A 2 57.10 82.38 -4.83
CA ILE A 2 57.11 82.47 -6.30
C ILE A 2 58.19 83.52 -6.72
N VAL A 3 59.20 83.00 -7.36
CA VAL A 3 60.28 83.88 -7.88
C VAL A 3 60.15 83.99 -9.39
N GLY A 4 59.90 85.20 -9.88
CA GLY A 4 59.85 85.53 -11.31
C GLY A 4 61.04 86.42 -11.71
N LYS A 5 61.58 86.24 -12.93
CA LYS A 5 62.56 87.11 -13.53
C LYS A 5 61.88 88.17 -14.42
N GLY A 6 62.05 89.44 -14.15
CA GLY A 6 61.62 90.49 -15.06
C GLY A 6 62.43 90.48 -16.35
N THR A 7 61.97 91.16 -17.36
CA THR A 7 62.66 91.31 -18.67
C THR A 7 64.04 92.04 -18.57
N ASP A 8 64.34 92.64 -17.42
CA ASP A 8 65.63 93.29 -17.06
C ASP A 8 66.59 92.28 -16.36
N GLY A 9 66.24 90.99 -16.22
CA GLY A 9 67.07 90.01 -15.59
C GLY A 9 67.10 90.06 -14.08
N VAL A 10 66.41 90.97 -13.42
CA VAL A 10 66.39 91.14 -11.99
C VAL A 10 65.34 90.16 -11.37
N GLN A 11 65.79 89.41 -10.40
CA GLN A 11 64.86 88.60 -9.58
C GLN A 11 63.98 89.50 -8.73
N ARG A 12 62.69 89.35 -8.88
CA ARG A 12 61.66 89.96 -8.02
C ARG A 12 60.93 88.86 -7.25
N MET A 13 60.98 88.97 -5.95
CA MET A 13 60.20 88.06 -5.06
C MET A 13 58.79 88.67 -4.90
N SER A 14 57.83 87.80 -4.86
CA SER A 14 56.47 88.23 -4.57
C SER A 14 56.37 88.76 -3.15
N ILE A 15 55.81 89.96 -2.97
CA ILE A 15 55.43 90.47 -1.66
C ILE A 15 53.93 90.28 -1.48
N GLY A 16 53.57 89.29 -0.70
CA GLY A 16 52.15 88.99 -0.38
C GLY A 16 51.96 87.54 -0.19
N THR A 17 50.99 87.20 0.57
CA THR A 17 50.49 85.77 0.80
C THR A 17 49.20 85.61 0.04
N ALA A 18 49.15 84.63 -0.81
CA ALA A 18 47.91 84.24 -1.41
C ALA A 18 47.41 82.92 -0.66
N THR A 19 46.25 83.00 -0.06
CA THR A 19 45.59 81.88 0.53
C THR A 19 44.61 81.26 -0.49
N GLY A 20 44.82 79.99 -0.77
CA GLY A 20 43.85 79.30 -1.60
C GLY A 20 42.56 79.00 -0.80
N ASN A 21 41.51 78.78 -1.51
CA ASN A 21 40.26 78.33 -0.90
C ASN A 21 40.46 77.02 -0.17
N THR A 22 39.93 76.90 1.02
CA THR A 22 39.91 75.67 1.77
C THR A 22 38.87 74.71 1.12
N PHE A 23 39.31 73.56 0.60
CA PHE A 23 38.43 72.50 0.17
C PHE A 23 38.21 71.55 1.38
N THR A 24 36.97 71.44 1.80
CA THR A 24 36.58 70.48 2.84
C THR A 24 36.23 69.17 2.13
N LEU A 25 36.89 68.13 2.45
CA LEU A 25 36.45 66.81 2.06
C LEU A 25 35.15 66.49 2.83
N VAL A 26 34.01 66.45 2.14
CA VAL A 26 32.70 66.27 2.70
C VAL A 26 32.32 64.79 2.49
N GLY A 27 32.17 64.06 3.59
CA GLY A 27 31.69 62.71 3.64
C GLY A 27 32.77 61.63 3.81
N ALA A 28 32.53 60.64 4.60
CA ALA A 28 33.32 59.41 4.62
C ALA A 28 33.08 58.67 3.30
N ILE A 29 34.15 58.37 2.57
CA ILE A 29 34.05 57.49 1.38
C ILE A 29 33.69 56.13 1.89
N SER A 30 32.47 55.63 1.50
CA SER A 30 31.98 54.31 1.83
C SER A 30 31.95 53.45 0.57
N PRO A 31 32.33 52.19 0.64
CA PRO A 31 32.20 51.30 -0.52
C PRO A 31 30.75 51.05 -0.97
N GLY A 32 29.80 51.67 -0.30
CA GLY A 32 28.39 51.44 -0.49
C GLY A 32 27.91 50.19 0.26
N THR A 33 26.61 49.98 0.24
CA THR A 33 25.99 48.79 0.84
C THR A 33 25.08 48.11 -0.19
N VAL A 34 25.02 46.80 -0.16
CA VAL A 34 24.09 46.00 -0.93
C VAL A 34 23.13 45.27 -0.01
N ALA A 35 21.84 45.43 -0.22
CA ALA A 35 20.78 44.78 0.54
C ALA A 35 20.06 43.75 -0.33
N VAL A 36 19.83 42.54 0.24
CA VAL A 36 19.01 41.49 -0.36
C VAL A 36 17.63 41.54 0.26
N SER A 37 16.60 41.45 -0.55
CA SER A 37 15.21 41.26 -0.10
C SER A 37 14.43 40.42 -1.09
N ALA A 38 13.29 39.83 -0.68
CA ALA A 38 12.40 39.14 -1.61
C ALA A 38 11.87 40.13 -2.67
N GLY A 39 11.78 39.68 -3.91
CA GLY A 39 11.10 40.39 -4.98
C GLY A 39 9.58 40.42 -4.77
N ALA A 40 8.92 41.39 -5.43
CA ALA A 40 7.47 41.54 -5.32
C ALA A 40 6.70 40.30 -5.85
N ASN A 41 7.27 39.61 -6.82
CA ASN A 41 6.69 38.42 -7.46
C ASN A 41 7.32 37.12 -6.93
N ASN A 42 7.94 37.16 -5.74
CA ASN A 42 8.51 35.96 -5.14
C ASN A 42 7.44 34.86 -4.98
N PRO A 43 7.66 33.67 -5.54
CA PRO A 43 6.67 32.62 -5.52
C PRO A 43 6.22 32.26 -4.10
N ALA A 44 4.90 32.33 -3.84
CA ALA A 44 4.30 31.92 -2.58
C ALA A 44 4.47 30.42 -2.35
N ALA A 45 4.14 29.95 -1.13
CA ALA A 45 4.00 28.53 -0.87
C ALA A 45 3.02 27.87 -1.85
N GLY A 46 3.28 26.64 -2.25
CA GLY A 46 2.45 25.94 -3.22
C GLY A 46 3.04 24.62 -3.68
N GLU A 47 2.54 24.13 -4.79
CA GLU A 47 2.88 22.82 -5.36
C GLU A 47 4.18 22.88 -6.18
N LEU A 48 4.84 21.73 -6.24
CA LEU A 48 6.02 21.47 -7.06
C LEU A 48 5.80 20.20 -7.88
N ALA A 49 5.86 20.30 -9.19
CA ALA A 49 5.70 19.13 -10.05
C ALA A 49 7.03 18.38 -10.18
N ALA A 50 6.96 17.06 -10.27
CA ALA A 50 8.10 16.20 -10.62
C ALA A 50 8.41 16.28 -12.13
N ALA A 51 9.64 15.90 -12.52
CA ALA A 51 10.11 15.84 -13.90
C ALA A 51 9.85 17.13 -14.71
N THR A 52 10.02 18.28 -14.07
CA THR A 52 9.73 19.57 -14.68
C THR A 52 11.00 20.43 -14.72
N PRO A 53 11.40 20.95 -15.87
CA PRO A 53 12.49 21.91 -16.00
C PRO A 53 12.05 23.31 -15.59
N ASP A 54 13.01 24.16 -15.22
CA ASP A 54 12.90 25.61 -15.12
C ASP A 54 11.74 26.15 -14.28
N ILE A 55 11.50 25.52 -13.10
CA ILE A 55 10.50 25.99 -12.16
C ILE A 55 11.09 27.17 -11.37
N ARG A 56 10.52 28.36 -11.51
CA ARG A 56 10.88 29.50 -10.68
C ARG A 56 10.51 29.24 -9.22
N ILE A 57 11.53 29.25 -8.35
CA ILE A 57 11.37 28.98 -6.94
C ILE A 57 11.57 30.20 -6.05
N LEU A 58 12.45 31.10 -6.44
CA LEU A 58 12.77 32.31 -5.70
C LEU A 58 12.93 33.51 -6.65
N ASP A 59 12.30 34.64 -6.31
CA ASP A 59 12.57 35.96 -6.82
C ASP A 59 13.17 36.81 -5.67
N PHE A 60 14.35 37.39 -5.90
CA PHE A 60 14.97 38.27 -4.94
C PHE A 60 15.61 39.47 -5.66
N LYS A 61 15.67 40.59 -4.97
CA LYS A 61 16.24 41.82 -5.51
C LYS A 61 17.43 42.30 -4.71
N LEU A 62 18.39 42.87 -5.42
CA LEU A 62 19.52 43.59 -4.87
C LEU A 62 19.26 45.09 -4.96
N THR A 63 19.38 45.76 -3.84
CA THR A 63 19.29 47.23 -3.77
C THR A 63 20.59 47.76 -3.23
N VAL A 64 21.15 48.76 -3.93
CA VAL A 64 22.46 49.35 -3.60
C VAL A 64 22.29 50.81 -3.21
N THR A 65 23.04 51.22 -2.20
CA THR A 65 23.09 52.62 -1.74
C THR A 65 24.54 53.05 -1.55
N GLY A 66 24.85 54.28 -1.97
CA GLY A 66 26.14 54.94 -1.78
C GLY A 66 27.14 54.72 -2.91
N ASN A 67 27.03 53.65 -3.68
CA ASN A 67 27.89 53.40 -4.85
C ASN A 67 27.37 52.23 -5.67
N ASP A 68 27.63 52.17 -6.97
CA ASP A 68 27.32 51.00 -7.80
C ASP A 68 28.05 49.76 -7.30
N PHE A 69 27.46 48.60 -7.58
CA PHE A 69 27.97 47.31 -7.10
C PHE A 69 28.17 46.35 -8.27
N ALA A 70 29.40 45.92 -8.48
CA ALA A 70 29.71 44.87 -9.44
C ALA A 70 29.58 43.49 -8.78
N LEU A 71 28.59 42.74 -9.19
CA LEU A 71 28.28 41.37 -8.66
C LEU A 71 29.37 40.39 -9.06
N SER A 72 29.92 39.63 -8.11
CA SER A 72 30.93 38.60 -8.35
C SER A 72 30.48 37.18 -7.97
N SER A 73 29.62 37.06 -6.96
CA SER A 73 29.05 35.75 -6.58
C SER A 73 27.71 35.85 -5.87
N VAL A 74 26.93 34.76 -5.99
CA VAL A 74 25.68 34.56 -5.29
C VAL A 74 25.66 33.11 -4.73
N THR A 75 25.42 32.98 -3.45
CA THR A 75 25.23 31.64 -2.80
C THR A 75 23.78 31.48 -2.44
N LEU A 76 23.19 30.37 -2.94
CA LEU A 76 21.83 29.91 -2.63
C LEU A 76 21.88 28.74 -1.64
N THR A 77 21.03 28.79 -0.66
CA THR A 77 20.88 27.69 0.32
C THR A 77 19.55 26.98 0.10
N LYS A 78 19.61 25.66 -0.07
CA LYS A 78 18.43 24.81 -0.17
C LYS A 78 17.95 24.41 1.22
N GLY A 79 16.65 24.54 1.47
CA GLY A 79 15.95 24.03 2.65
C GLY A 79 14.86 23.03 2.26
N GLY A 80 14.13 22.55 3.29
CA GLY A 80 13.08 21.56 3.12
C GLY A 80 13.62 20.12 3.08
N THR A 81 12.71 19.15 2.84
CA THR A 81 12.99 17.71 2.92
C THR A 81 13.35 17.04 1.59
N ALA A 82 13.21 17.77 0.47
CA ALA A 82 13.61 17.27 -0.86
C ALA A 82 15.10 16.97 -0.89
N THR A 83 15.49 15.88 -1.54
CA THR A 83 16.89 15.46 -1.66
C THR A 83 17.54 15.96 -2.92
N THR A 84 18.83 16.27 -2.84
CA THR A 84 19.67 16.65 -3.98
C THR A 84 20.84 15.67 -4.13
N PRO A 85 21.21 15.28 -5.34
CA PRO A 85 20.64 15.68 -6.64
C PRO A 85 19.45 14.78 -7.09
N SER A 86 18.97 13.83 -6.27
CA SER A 86 18.02 12.81 -6.72
C SER A 86 16.63 13.36 -7.08
N GLU A 87 16.10 14.34 -6.35
CA GLU A 87 14.76 14.91 -6.59
C GLU A 87 14.80 16.29 -7.23
N VAL A 88 15.82 17.07 -6.89
CA VAL A 88 16.17 18.35 -7.52
C VAL A 88 17.62 18.23 -7.95
N ASP A 89 17.87 18.23 -9.23
CA ASP A 89 19.21 17.97 -9.79
C ASP A 89 19.97 19.21 -10.26
N LEU A 90 19.27 20.28 -10.65
CA LEU A 90 19.88 21.53 -11.08
C LEU A 90 19.23 22.73 -10.41
N ILE A 91 20.05 23.74 -10.17
CA ILE A 91 19.64 25.11 -9.81
C ILE A 91 20.25 26.05 -10.82
N SER A 92 19.43 26.94 -11.42
CA SER A 92 19.85 27.96 -12.37
C SER A 92 19.58 29.35 -11.80
N LEU A 93 20.51 30.27 -12.00
CA LEU A 93 20.39 31.68 -11.62
C LEU A 93 20.25 32.52 -12.87
N TYR A 94 19.21 33.36 -12.91
CA TYR A 94 18.94 34.29 -14.01
C TYR A 94 18.92 35.71 -13.50
N ARG A 95 19.27 36.64 -14.38
CA ARG A 95 19.10 38.09 -14.22
C ARG A 95 17.86 38.52 -14.99
N ASP A 96 16.98 39.25 -14.34
CA ASP A 96 15.88 39.96 -14.98
C ASP A 96 16.45 41.05 -15.92
N ALA A 97 16.37 40.82 -17.22
CA ALA A 97 16.97 41.70 -18.21
C ALA A 97 16.09 42.91 -18.55
N ASN A 98 14.77 42.76 -18.41
CA ASN A 98 13.80 43.84 -18.68
C ASN A 98 13.27 44.51 -17.41
N ASN A 99 13.73 44.08 -16.25
CA ASN A 99 13.39 44.58 -14.90
C ASN A 99 11.88 44.65 -14.61
N ASN A 100 11.14 43.65 -15.12
CA ASN A 100 9.69 43.54 -14.90
C ASN A 100 9.33 42.71 -13.65
N GLY A 101 10.30 42.06 -13.00
CA GLY A 101 10.13 41.20 -11.83
C GLY A 101 9.47 39.85 -12.16
N GLN A 102 9.44 39.45 -13.44
CA GLN A 102 8.95 38.16 -13.89
C GLN A 102 10.03 37.39 -14.65
N TYR A 103 10.03 36.08 -14.56
CA TYR A 103 10.94 35.32 -15.39
C TYR A 103 10.34 35.13 -16.78
N ASP A 104 11.05 35.64 -17.76
CA ASP A 104 10.71 35.62 -19.19
C ASP A 104 11.73 34.77 -19.95
N ALA A 105 11.38 33.51 -20.22
CA ALA A 105 12.26 32.58 -20.92
C ALA A 105 12.67 33.15 -22.29
N GLY A 106 13.99 33.22 -22.54
CA GLY A 106 14.56 33.75 -23.76
C GLY A 106 14.82 35.30 -23.75
N THR A 107 14.26 36.02 -22.76
CA THR A 107 14.54 37.43 -22.52
C THR A 107 15.54 37.62 -21.38
N ASP A 108 15.30 36.90 -20.27
CA ASP A 108 16.15 36.98 -19.09
C ASP A 108 17.48 36.27 -19.30
N ALA A 109 18.53 36.88 -18.76
CA ALA A 109 19.88 36.41 -18.98
C ALA A 109 20.29 35.34 -17.96
N LEU A 110 20.65 34.17 -18.43
CA LEU A 110 21.22 33.10 -17.59
C LEU A 110 22.60 33.57 -17.06
N ILE A 111 22.74 33.58 -15.74
CA ILE A 111 24.03 33.79 -15.07
C ILE A 111 24.80 32.50 -14.98
N GLY A 112 24.13 31.40 -14.67
CA GLY A 112 24.74 30.06 -14.61
C GLY A 112 23.79 29.00 -14.14
N THR A 113 24.21 27.74 -14.33
CA THR A 113 23.51 26.53 -13.84
C THR A 113 24.50 25.66 -13.06
N GLN A 114 24.07 25.16 -11.92
CA GLN A 114 24.86 24.32 -11.03
C GLN A 114 24.10 23.06 -10.64
N ALA A 115 24.83 21.99 -10.35
CA ALA A 115 24.23 20.80 -9.73
C ALA A 115 23.63 21.17 -8.35
N ALA A 116 22.41 20.71 -8.11
CA ALA A 116 21.73 21.02 -6.86
C ALA A 116 22.42 20.36 -5.67
N ALA A 117 22.65 21.14 -4.61
CA ALA A 117 23.26 20.74 -3.35
C ALA A 117 22.61 21.51 -2.20
N ALA A 118 22.99 21.20 -0.96
CA ALA A 118 22.51 21.94 0.23
C ALA A 118 22.87 23.43 0.16
N SER A 119 23.97 23.76 -0.47
CA SER A 119 24.40 25.13 -0.77
C SER A 119 25.05 25.15 -2.15
N VAL A 120 24.71 26.13 -2.96
CA VAL A 120 25.18 26.29 -4.35
C VAL A 120 25.68 27.70 -4.54
N THR A 121 26.94 27.84 -5.01
CA THR A 121 27.56 29.16 -5.26
C THR A 121 27.76 29.36 -6.75
N PHE A 122 27.17 30.42 -7.27
CA PHE A 122 27.43 30.97 -8.60
C PHE A 122 28.56 32.00 -8.47
N GLY A 123 29.78 31.59 -8.78
CA GLY A 123 30.97 32.41 -8.69
C GLY A 123 31.45 32.85 -10.07
N GLY A 124 32.39 33.83 -10.09
CA GLY A 124 32.97 34.35 -11.34
C GLY A 124 31.98 35.13 -12.19
N ILE A 125 30.92 35.70 -11.58
CA ILE A 125 29.95 36.55 -12.28
C ILE A 125 30.67 37.79 -12.75
N SER A 126 30.52 38.11 -14.02
CA SER A 126 31.13 39.30 -14.64
C SER A 126 30.12 40.08 -15.51
N GLY A 127 30.30 41.36 -15.63
CA GLY A 127 29.42 42.21 -16.46
C GLY A 127 28.02 42.45 -15.87
N VAL A 128 27.79 42.09 -14.57
CA VAL A 128 26.55 42.36 -13.87
C VAL A 128 26.78 43.45 -12.83
N THR A 129 26.29 44.66 -13.12
CA THR A 129 26.39 45.78 -12.21
C THR A 129 25.00 46.16 -11.71
N VAL A 130 24.87 46.35 -10.41
CA VAL A 130 23.67 46.90 -9.76
C VAL A 130 23.93 48.41 -9.57
N GLN A 131 23.13 49.20 -10.22
CA GLN A 131 23.27 50.67 -10.15
C GLN A 131 22.62 51.21 -8.88
N GLU A 132 23.21 52.24 -8.30
CA GLU A 132 22.61 52.93 -7.16
C GLU A 132 21.19 53.39 -7.50
N GLY A 133 20.25 53.13 -6.59
CA GLY A 133 18.83 53.49 -6.74
C GLY A 133 18.02 52.66 -7.72
N THR A 134 18.64 51.76 -8.48
CA THR A 134 17.93 50.88 -9.42
C THR A 134 18.06 49.42 -8.95
N PRO A 135 16.98 48.80 -8.39
CA PRO A 135 17.04 47.43 -7.96
C PRO A 135 17.30 46.49 -9.13
N LEU A 136 18.12 45.44 -8.90
CA LEU A 136 18.30 44.33 -9.82
C LEU A 136 17.55 43.08 -9.30
N HIS A 137 16.66 42.54 -10.11
CA HIS A 137 15.97 41.29 -9.83
C HIS A 137 16.80 40.09 -10.31
N LEU A 138 16.82 39.04 -9.48
CA LEU A 138 17.44 37.75 -9.77
C LEU A 138 16.45 36.63 -9.49
N PHE A 139 16.45 35.63 -10.36
CA PHE A 139 15.55 34.46 -10.24
C PHE A 139 16.36 33.19 -10.05
N ALA A 140 16.00 32.41 -9.01
CA ALA A 140 16.47 31.05 -8.90
C ALA A 140 15.40 30.10 -9.44
N LEU A 141 15.77 29.30 -10.43
CA LEU A 141 14.97 28.23 -11.01
C LEU A 141 15.55 26.88 -10.64
N VAL A 142 14.71 25.88 -10.53
CA VAL A 142 15.12 24.49 -10.24
C VAL A 142 14.61 23.56 -11.32
N ARG A 143 15.36 22.48 -11.57
CA ARG A 143 14.90 21.34 -12.33
C ARG A 143 14.61 20.20 -11.38
N THR A 144 13.41 19.62 -11.47
CA THR A 144 12.99 18.48 -10.68
C THR A 144 13.09 17.20 -11.49
N THR A 145 13.37 16.09 -10.85
CA THR A 145 13.49 14.77 -11.48
C THR A 145 12.20 13.96 -11.37
N SER A 146 12.12 12.86 -12.10
CA SER A 146 11.02 11.87 -11.96
C SER A 146 11.09 11.06 -10.64
N ALA A 147 12.21 11.15 -9.92
CA ALA A 147 12.38 10.49 -8.62
C ALA A 147 11.84 11.33 -7.44
N ALA A 148 11.24 12.49 -7.72
CA ALA A 148 10.68 13.35 -6.69
C ALA A 148 9.55 12.64 -5.93
N VAL A 149 9.64 12.66 -4.59
CA VAL A 149 8.71 11.97 -3.69
C VAL A 149 7.62 12.93 -3.24
N PRO A 150 6.33 12.64 -3.49
CA PRO A 150 5.22 13.45 -3.00
C PRO A 150 5.27 13.69 -1.50
N GLY A 151 4.90 14.91 -1.08
CA GLY A 151 4.95 15.34 0.32
C GLY A 151 6.29 15.91 0.76
N ARG A 152 7.37 15.71 0.03
CA ARG A 152 8.63 16.39 0.34
C ARG A 152 8.59 17.85 -0.06
N THR A 153 9.33 18.67 0.68
CA THR A 153 9.29 20.13 0.57
C THR A 153 10.62 20.70 0.07
N LEU A 154 10.54 21.83 -0.63
CA LEU A 154 11.68 22.57 -1.12
C LEU A 154 11.53 24.05 -0.77
N THR A 155 12.59 24.67 -0.29
CA THR A 155 12.78 26.11 -0.23
C THR A 155 14.16 26.47 -0.75
N ILE A 156 14.31 27.67 -1.30
CA ILE A 156 15.61 28.27 -1.66
C ILE A 156 15.70 29.59 -0.95
N SER A 157 16.85 29.92 -0.43
CA SER A 157 17.08 31.18 0.28
C SER A 157 18.46 31.79 -0.04
N VAL A 158 18.55 33.10 0.13
CA VAL A 158 19.78 33.91 0.12
C VAL A 158 19.98 34.45 1.53
N ALA A 159 21.05 34.10 2.19
CA ALA A 159 21.40 34.60 3.51
C ALA A 159 22.12 35.96 3.45
N ALA A 160 22.21 36.64 4.57
CA ALA A 160 23.09 37.81 4.71
C ALA A 160 24.53 37.38 4.42
N GLY A 161 25.26 38.17 3.65
CA GLY A 161 26.64 37.88 3.21
C GLY A 161 26.74 36.92 2.03
N ALA A 162 25.62 36.35 1.57
CA ALA A 162 25.60 35.36 0.49
C ALA A 162 25.76 35.95 -0.91
N VAL A 163 25.59 37.26 -1.05
CA VAL A 163 25.87 38.00 -2.30
C VAL A 163 27.13 38.81 -2.08
N GLN A 164 28.11 38.63 -2.95
CA GLN A 164 29.40 39.28 -2.87
C GLN A 164 29.76 39.97 -4.19
N GLY A 165 30.54 41.02 -4.10
CA GLY A 165 31.03 41.78 -5.23
C GLY A 165 31.96 42.87 -4.78
N THR A 166 32.12 43.87 -5.63
CA THR A 166 32.98 45.02 -5.36
C THR A 166 32.24 46.31 -5.61
N SER A 167 32.65 47.37 -4.90
CA SER A 167 32.21 48.73 -5.22
C SER A 167 32.63 49.10 -6.67
N GLY A 168 31.68 49.61 -7.47
CA GLY A 168 31.84 49.76 -8.91
C GLY A 168 32.48 51.06 -9.38
N LEU A 169 32.45 52.11 -8.59
CA LEU A 169 32.86 53.45 -9.02
C LEU A 169 33.69 54.20 -7.96
N GLY A 170 34.44 55.23 -8.43
CA GLY A 170 35.19 56.16 -7.61
C GLY A 170 36.46 55.58 -6.94
N GLU A 171 36.95 56.28 -5.92
CA GLU A 171 38.15 55.88 -5.17
C GLU A 171 38.03 54.54 -4.40
N MET A 172 36.80 54.07 -4.22
CA MET A 172 36.51 52.77 -3.57
C MET A 172 36.27 51.62 -4.57
N ALA A 173 36.49 51.89 -5.87
CA ALA A 173 36.35 50.84 -6.90
C ALA A 173 37.20 49.61 -6.57
N GLY A 174 36.61 48.40 -6.67
CA GLY A 174 37.28 47.16 -6.33
C GLY A 174 37.24 46.77 -4.86
N THR A 175 36.74 47.62 -3.94
CA THR A 175 36.58 47.27 -2.53
C THR A 175 35.54 46.18 -2.40
N PRO A 176 35.85 45.03 -1.70
CA PRO A 176 34.87 43.96 -1.46
C PRO A 176 33.66 44.43 -0.64
N VAL A 177 32.49 44.06 -1.10
CA VAL A 177 31.21 44.36 -0.45
C VAL A 177 30.42 43.08 -0.34
N SER A 178 29.87 42.77 0.84
CA SER A 178 28.98 41.67 1.10
C SER A 178 27.58 42.17 1.41
N SER A 179 26.57 41.42 1.01
CA SER A 179 25.18 41.82 1.19
C SER A 179 24.71 41.75 2.65
N THR A 180 23.80 42.65 2.97
CA THR A 180 22.94 42.58 4.15
C THR A 180 21.56 42.05 3.76
N GLY A 181 20.72 41.68 4.76
CA GLY A 181 19.37 41.20 4.51
C GLY A 181 19.31 39.76 3.99
N THR A 182 18.11 39.26 3.81
CA THR A 182 17.85 37.90 3.38
C THR A 182 16.65 37.82 2.44
N ALA A 183 16.59 36.78 1.61
CA ALA A 183 15.41 36.45 0.84
C ALA A 183 15.15 34.93 0.90
N ALA A 184 13.91 34.52 0.97
CA ALA A 184 13.53 33.10 0.94
C ALA A 184 12.28 32.89 0.09
N SER A 185 12.21 31.75 -0.56
CA SER A 185 11.01 31.31 -1.27
C SER A 185 9.91 30.91 -0.30
N GLY A 186 8.67 30.87 -0.75
CA GLY A 186 7.63 30.10 -0.11
C GLY A 186 7.98 28.59 -0.13
N THR A 187 7.45 27.84 0.83
CA THR A 187 7.63 26.38 0.84
C THR A 187 6.88 25.75 -0.33
N ARG A 188 7.58 25.02 -1.16
CA ARG A 188 7.00 24.24 -2.25
C ARG A 188 6.96 22.78 -1.84
N THR A 189 5.84 22.10 -2.11
CA THR A 189 5.63 20.68 -1.77
C THR A 189 5.44 19.87 -3.04
N PHE A 190 6.18 18.76 -3.20
CA PHE A 190 5.94 17.86 -4.31
C PHE A 190 4.55 17.25 -4.17
N TRP A 191 3.74 17.43 -5.19
CA TRP A 191 2.39 16.94 -5.23
C TRP A 191 2.31 15.54 -5.83
N GLY A 192 1.30 14.76 -5.42
CA GLY A 192 1.08 13.42 -5.91
C GLY A 192 0.48 12.49 -4.88
N LEU A 193 0.62 11.21 -5.11
CA LEU A 193 0.06 10.12 -4.33
C LEU A 193 1.19 9.28 -3.72
N THR A 194 1.06 8.92 -2.45
CA THR A 194 1.93 7.91 -1.85
C THR A 194 1.11 6.72 -1.36
N ALA A 195 1.72 5.52 -1.42
CA ALA A 195 1.17 4.31 -0.85
C ALA A 195 2.11 3.77 0.22
N ALA A 196 1.54 3.38 1.35
CA ALA A 196 2.26 2.77 2.46
C ALA A 196 1.40 1.66 3.09
N LYS A 197 2.01 0.78 3.88
CA LYS A 197 1.26 -0.17 4.70
C LYS A 197 0.45 0.59 5.74
N GLY A 198 -0.84 0.28 5.84
CA GLY A 198 -1.71 0.85 6.86
C GLY A 198 -1.33 0.38 8.26
N THR A 199 -1.57 1.24 9.25
CA THR A 199 -1.22 0.97 10.66
C THR A 199 -2.04 -0.16 11.28
N ALA A 200 -3.25 -0.37 10.78
CA ALA A 200 -4.14 -1.46 11.18
C ALA A 200 -4.12 -2.63 10.17
N SER A 201 -3.07 -2.73 9.33
CA SER A 201 -2.94 -3.88 8.44
C SER A 201 -2.97 -5.17 9.25
N PRO A 202 -3.82 -6.18 8.86
CA PRO A 202 -3.98 -7.40 9.62
C PRO A 202 -2.63 -8.01 10.03
N PRO A 203 -2.47 -8.46 11.28
CA PRO A 203 -1.23 -9.08 11.74
C PRO A 203 -0.99 -10.41 11.02
N ALA A 204 0.23 -10.92 11.06
CA ALA A 204 0.50 -12.29 10.63
C ALA A 204 -0.36 -13.25 11.44
N SER A 205 -1.14 -14.08 10.76
CA SER A 205 -2.09 -15.00 11.39
C SER A 205 -2.33 -16.22 10.51
N ASN A 206 -3.10 -17.17 11.03
CA ASN A 206 -3.53 -18.32 10.28
C ASN A 206 -4.88 -18.07 9.60
N ILE A 207 -5.03 -18.62 8.40
CA ILE A 207 -6.30 -18.87 7.74
C ILE A 207 -6.64 -20.34 8.04
N ASN A 208 -7.71 -20.57 8.78
CA ASN A 208 -8.04 -21.91 9.24
C ASN A 208 -8.82 -22.69 8.16
N ILE A 209 -8.19 -23.69 7.60
CA ILE A 209 -8.84 -24.62 6.67
C ILE A 209 -9.95 -25.35 7.40
N GLY A 210 -11.12 -25.48 6.77
CA GLY A 210 -12.32 -26.07 7.36
C GLY A 210 -13.21 -25.10 8.16
N GLN A 211 -12.71 -23.87 8.43
CA GLN A 211 -13.51 -22.82 9.09
C GLN A 211 -13.66 -21.57 8.24
N ASP A 212 -12.62 -21.23 7.49
CA ASP A 212 -12.52 -19.99 6.73
C ASP A 212 -12.86 -20.16 5.25
N GLU A 213 -13.04 -21.39 4.79
CA GLU A 213 -13.45 -21.73 3.41
C GLU A 213 -14.76 -21.03 3.03
N GLY A 214 -14.80 -20.50 1.82
CA GLY A 214 -15.93 -19.73 1.32
C GLY A 214 -16.16 -18.38 2.01
N THR A 215 -15.19 -17.91 2.84
CA THR A 215 -15.29 -16.62 3.53
C THR A 215 -14.26 -15.61 3.02
N TRP A 216 -14.52 -14.34 3.30
CA TRP A 216 -13.59 -13.26 3.03
C TRP A 216 -12.69 -13.01 4.23
N LYS A 217 -11.37 -12.98 4.00
CA LYS A 217 -10.36 -12.67 5.03
C LYS A 217 -9.66 -11.36 4.69
N ALA A 218 -9.61 -10.46 5.65
CA ALA A 218 -8.79 -9.24 5.54
C ALA A 218 -7.31 -9.62 5.48
N LEU A 219 -6.61 -9.19 4.44
CA LEU A 219 -5.21 -9.54 4.19
C LEU A 219 -4.27 -8.36 4.28
N PHE A 220 -4.68 -7.18 3.80
CA PHE A 220 -3.79 -6.05 3.63
C PHE A 220 -4.49 -4.72 3.73
N GLN A 221 -4.11 -3.89 4.70
CA GLN A 221 -4.52 -2.48 4.73
C GLN A 221 -3.45 -1.61 4.08
N ILE A 222 -3.87 -0.76 3.14
CA ILE A 222 -3.02 0.18 2.41
C ILE A 222 -3.43 1.60 2.80
N LYS A 223 -2.48 2.40 3.27
CA LYS A 223 -2.67 3.83 3.47
C LYS A 223 -2.26 4.60 2.23
N LEU A 224 -3.19 5.32 1.65
CA LEU A 224 -2.93 6.29 0.58
C LEU A 224 -2.93 7.71 1.16
N SER A 225 -1.97 8.52 0.74
CA SER A 225 -1.91 9.94 1.09
C SER A 225 -1.75 10.78 -0.16
N ALA A 226 -2.58 11.80 -0.30
CA ALA A 226 -2.49 12.77 -1.37
C ALA A 226 -1.79 14.04 -0.88
N PHE A 227 -0.97 14.65 -1.73
CA PHE A 227 -0.26 15.88 -1.46
C PHE A 227 -0.55 16.90 -2.55
N GLY A 228 -0.80 18.13 -2.15
CA GLY A 228 -1.14 19.24 -3.03
C GLY A 228 -2.64 19.30 -3.33
N GLN A 229 -3.21 18.30 -3.95
CA GLN A 229 -4.62 18.23 -4.32
C GLN A 229 -5.23 16.89 -3.96
N ASN A 230 -6.55 16.85 -3.79
CA ASN A 230 -7.30 15.59 -3.67
C ASN A 230 -7.19 14.81 -5.00
N ILE A 231 -7.04 13.51 -4.90
CA ILE A 231 -6.85 12.61 -6.04
C ILE A 231 -8.02 11.65 -6.13
N LEU A 232 -8.70 11.63 -7.26
CA LEU A 232 -9.74 10.64 -7.57
C LEU A 232 -9.05 9.33 -7.97
N LEU A 233 -9.24 8.28 -7.20
CA LEU A 233 -8.64 6.97 -7.44
C LEU A 233 -9.21 6.36 -8.73
N SER A 234 -8.35 5.81 -9.59
CA SER A 234 -8.74 5.20 -10.86
C SER A 234 -8.34 3.74 -10.98
N SER A 235 -7.22 3.33 -10.38
CA SER A 235 -6.72 1.95 -10.45
C SER A 235 -5.88 1.60 -9.24
N VAL A 236 -5.99 0.35 -8.79
CA VAL A 236 -5.14 -0.28 -7.77
C VAL A 236 -4.68 -1.63 -8.28
N ARG A 237 -3.36 -1.87 -8.27
CA ARG A 237 -2.74 -3.13 -8.66
C ARG A 237 -1.96 -3.70 -7.50
N LEU A 238 -2.29 -4.93 -7.13
CA LEU A 238 -1.65 -5.66 -6.04
C LEU A 238 -0.93 -6.89 -6.60
N ALA A 239 0.25 -7.15 -6.11
CA ALA A 239 1.01 -8.35 -6.44
C ALA A 239 0.91 -9.34 -5.28
N PRO A 240 0.28 -10.51 -5.48
CA PRO A 240 0.35 -11.61 -4.53
C PRO A 240 1.78 -12.15 -4.42
N GLY A 241 2.12 -12.61 -3.22
CA GLY A 241 3.38 -13.29 -2.91
C GLY A 241 3.13 -14.46 -1.95
N GLY A 242 4.16 -15.24 -1.70
CA GLY A 242 4.07 -16.49 -0.96
C GLY A 242 3.89 -17.69 -1.88
N SER A 243 3.35 -18.80 -1.35
CA SER A 243 3.13 -20.04 -2.10
C SER A 243 1.67 -20.30 -2.44
N ALA A 244 0.73 -19.46 -1.99
CA ALA A 244 -0.69 -19.59 -2.29
C ALA A 244 -0.97 -19.38 -3.78
N THR A 245 -1.95 -20.12 -4.30
CA THR A 245 -2.41 -20.15 -5.68
C THR A 245 -3.89 -19.75 -5.77
N SER A 246 -4.46 -19.71 -6.97
CA SER A 246 -5.91 -19.54 -7.18
C SER A 246 -6.75 -20.70 -6.62
N GLY A 247 -6.14 -21.83 -6.27
CA GLY A 247 -6.78 -22.91 -5.54
C GLY A 247 -6.87 -22.67 -4.02
N ASP A 248 -6.17 -21.68 -3.50
CA ASP A 248 -6.15 -21.31 -2.08
C ASP A 248 -6.95 -20.03 -1.82
N ILE A 249 -6.82 -19.06 -2.70
CA ILE A 249 -7.60 -17.82 -2.77
C ILE A 249 -8.11 -17.69 -4.20
N ASP A 250 -9.40 -17.70 -4.41
CA ASP A 250 -9.98 -17.60 -5.76
C ASP A 250 -10.21 -16.15 -6.20
N TYR A 251 -10.61 -15.26 -5.29
CA TYR A 251 -10.85 -13.86 -5.58
C TYR A 251 -10.21 -12.93 -4.54
N VAL A 252 -9.91 -11.72 -4.98
CA VAL A 252 -9.54 -10.61 -4.09
C VAL A 252 -10.57 -9.50 -4.25
N ARG A 253 -10.96 -8.89 -3.15
CA ARG A 253 -11.90 -7.78 -3.05
C ARG A 253 -11.23 -6.57 -2.42
N LEU A 254 -11.60 -5.38 -2.84
CA LEU A 254 -11.06 -4.15 -2.31
C LEU A 254 -12.18 -3.32 -1.64
N TYR A 255 -11.88 -2.80 -0.45
CA TYR A 255 -12.77 -1.94 0.32
C TYR A 255 -12.12 -0.59 0.59
N VAL A 256 -12.93 0.45 0.74
CA VAL A 256 -12.57 1.61 1.55
C VAL A 256 -12.78 1.20 3.01
N ASP A 257 -11.72 1.17 3.78
CA ASP A 257 -11.74 0.90 5.22
C ASP A 257 -12.12 2.21 5.93
N GLY A 258 -13.43 2.39 6.15
CA GLY A 258 -14.01 3.65 6.59
C GLY A 258 -13.67 4.03 8.02
N ASN A 259 -13.49 3.05 8.90
CA ASN A 259 -13.11 3.24 10.29
C ASN A 259 -11.61 3.01 10.56
N ALA A 260 -10.86 2.63 9.52
CA ALA A 260 -9.41 2.40 9.54
C ALA A 260 -8.95 1.32 10.55
N ASN A 261 -9.79 0.31 10.82
CA ASN A 261 -9.51 -0.75 11.80
C ASN A 261 -8.82 -1.99 11.21
N GLY A 262 -8.76 -2.11 9.85
CA GLY A 262 -8.13 -3.24 9.15
C GLY A 262 -8.91 -4.55 9.22
N ALA A 263 -10.18 -4.51 9.60
CA ALA A 263 -11.10 -5.63 9.62
C ALA A 263 -12.26 -5.36 8.64
N ILE A 264 -12.89 -6.41 8.13
CA ILE A 264 -14.07 -6.27 7.26
C ILE A 264 -15.30 -6.13 8.15
N ASP A 265 -15.99 -5.00 8.08
CA ASP A 265 -17.18 -4.73 8.87
C ASP A 265 -18.18 -3.78 8.16
N GLU A 266 -19.27 -3.41 8.86
CA GLU A 266 -20.32 -2.55 8.31
C GLU A 266 -19.85 -1.10 7.99
N GLY A 267 -18.68 -0.70 8.51
CA GLY A 267 -18.07 0.61 8.24
C GLY A 267 -17.35 0.67 6.89
N ASP A 268 -17.23 -0.47 6.20
CA ASP A 268 -16.44 -0.60 4.98
C ASP A 268 -17.32 -0.59 3.73
N THR A 269 -16.79 0.01 2.68
CA THR A 269 -17.48 0.06 1.39
C THR A 269 -16.65 -0.65 0.33
N GLN A 270 -17.20 -1.70 -0.28
CA GLN A 270 -16.56 -2.35 -1.43
C GLN A 270 -16.43 -1.36 -2.59
N ILE A 271 -15.26 -1.35 -3.21
CA ILE A 271 -14.97 -0.57 -4.42
C ILE A 271 -14.49 -1.47 -5.54
N GLY A 272 -15.01 -1.22 -6.74
CA GLY A 272 -14.75 -2.09 -7.89
C GLY A 272 -15.43 -3.46 -7.78
N SER A 273 -15.12 -4.33 -8.73
CA SER A 273 -15.57 -5.73 -8.74
C SER A 273 -14.52 -6.63 -8.10
N ASP A 274 -14.96 -7.82 -7.68
CA ASP A 274 -14.03 -8.88 -7.26
C ASP A 274 -13.09 -9.22 -8.42
N ALA A 275 -11.81 -9.37 -8.11
CA ALA A 275 -10.78 -9.69 -9.08
C ALA A 275 -10.25 -11.10 -8.83
N GLU A 276 -10.08 -11.89 -9.89
CA GLU A 276 -9.48 -13.22 -9.79
C GLU A 276 -8.05 -13.15 -9.24
N PHE A 277 -7.70 -14.13 -8.42
CA PHE A 277 -6.35 -14.23 -7.86
C PHE A 277 -5.36 -14.64 -8.95
N ALA A 278 -4.45 -13.75 -9.29
CA ALA A 278 -3.47 -13.90 -10.36
C ALA A 278 -2.12 -13.27 -9.94
N ALA A 279 -1.10 -13.40 -10.77
CA ALA A 279 0.23 -12.81 -10.50
C ALA A 279 0.20 -11.29 -10.26
N GLU A 280 -0.77 -10.58 -10.81
CA GLU A 280 -1.13 -9.21 -10.49
C GLU A 280 -2.65 -9.11 -10.45
N VAL A 281 -3.19 -8.62 -9.34
CA VAL A 281 -4.62 -8.40 -9.15
C VAL A 281 -4.91 -6.93 -9.40
N THR A 282 -5.79 -6.62 -10.35
CA THR A 282 -6.09 -5.24 -10.78
C THR A 282 -7.53 -4.87 -10.48
N PHE A 283 -7.71 -3.75 -9.81
CA PHE A 283 -8.98 -3.11 -9.54
C PHE A 283 -9.06 -1.79 -10.30
N ASN A 284 -10.18 -1.54 -10.96
CA ASN A 284 -10.46 -0.32 -11.70
C ASN A 284 -11.98 -0.02 -11.71
N GLY A 285 -12.37 1.04 -12.43
CA GLY A 285 -13.80 1.39 -12.54
C GLY A 285 -14.38 1.95 -11.25
N PHE A 286 -13.56 2.58 -10.41
CA PHE A 286 -14.04 3.24 -9.20
C PHE A 286 -14.87 4.47 -9.53
N SER A 287 -15.93 4.71 -8.78
CA SER A 287 -16.71 5.94 -8.83
C SER A 287 -16.56 6.70 -7.51
N ASP A 288 -16.20 7.97 -7.59
CA ASP A 288 -16.14 8.91 -6.46
C ASP A 288 -15.27 8.50 -5.25
N VAL A 289 -14.21 7.70 -5.49
CA VAL A 289 -13.27 7.30 -4.45
C VAL A 289 -12.13 8.31 -4.39
N TRP A 290 -12.15 9.19 -3.39
CA TRP A 290 -11.19 10.28 -3.25
C TRP A 290 -10.13 9.99 -2.20
N VAL A 291 -8.87 10.16 -2.57
CA VAL A 291 -7.76 10.29 -1.62
C VAL A 291 -7.63 11.77 -1.29
N THR A 292 -8.01 12.15 -0.07
CA THR A 292 -7.99 13.55 0.35
C THR A 292 -6.64 13.98 0.89
N THR A 293 -6.29 15.26 0.76
CA THR A 293 -5.06 15.80 1.33
C THR A 293 -5.11 15.90 2.86
N ALA A 294 -6.30 15.96 3.44
CA ALA A 294 -6.48 16.12 4.89
C ALA A 294 -6.28 14.82 5.66
N THR A 295 -6.86 13.72 5.18
CA THR A 295 -6.89 12.43 5.91
C THR A 295 -6.28 11.27 5.13
N GLY A 296 -6.10 11.44 3.81
CA GLY A 296 -5.78 10.33 2.91
C GLY A 296 -6.95 9.37 2.76
N LEU A 297 -6.65 8.10 2.47
CA LEU A 297 -7.61 7.02 2.32
C LEU A 297 -6.99 5.72 2.84
N ASN A 298 -7.75 4.92 3.59
CA ASN A 298 -7.37 3.55 3.88
C ASN A 298 -8.14 2.61 2.96
N LEU A 299 -7.42 1.71 2.32
CA LEU A 299 -7.98 0.60 1.54
C LEU A 299 -7.71 -0.71 2.27
N LEU A 300 -8.67 -1.62 2.24
CA LEU A 300 -8.52 -2.97 2.79
C LEU A 300 -8.72 -3.98 1.66
N ALA A 301 -7.69 -4.78 1.37
CA ALA A 301 -7.77 -5.89 0.46
C ALA A 301 -8.08 -7.18 1.23
N ALA A 302 -9.09 -7.90 0.78
CA ALA A 302 -9.54 -9.16 1.34
C ALA A 302 -9.45 -10.28 0.30
N GLY A 303 -9.06 -11.48 0.72
CA GLY A 303 -9.06 -12.68 -0.11
C GLY A 303 -10.27 -13.56 0.21
N HIS A 304 -10.91 -14.11 -0.80
CA HIS A 304 -11.92 -15.15 -0.65
C HIS A 304 -11.21 -16.51 -0.59
N VAL A 305 -11.38 -17.20 0.53
CA VAL A 305 -10.72 -18.50 0.76
C VAL A 305 -11.41 -19.56 -0.08
N ALA A 306 -10.67 -20.25 -0.92
CA ALA A 306 -11.19 -21.33 -1.77
C ALA A 306 -11.66 -22.53 -0.94
N ALA A 307 -12.39 -23.46 -1.57
CA ALA A 307 -13.00 -24.61 -0.87
C ALA A 307 -11.97 -25.61 -0.33
N TYR A 308 -10.80 -25.72 -0.94
CA TYR A 308 -9.78 -26.73 -0.57
C TYR A 308 -8.37 -26.13 -0.62
N PRO A 309 -8.06 -25.18 0.27
CA PRO A 309 -6.75 -24.54 0.26
C PRO A 309 -5.63 -25.50 0.67
N THR A 310 -4.45 -25.26 0.15
CA THR A 310 -3.26 -26.07 0.40
C THR A 310 -2.72 -25.81 1.81
N PRO A 311 -2.59 -26.83 2.67
CA PRO A 311 -2.01 -26.69 4.00
C PRO A 311 -0.58 -26.11 3.95
N ASN A 312 -0.27 -25.21 4.87
CA ASN A 312 0.99 -24.49 4.99
C ASN A 312 1.33 -23.58 3.79
N ALA A 313 0.42 -23.41 2.83
CA ALA A 313 0.57 -22.34 1.84
C ALA A 313 0.59 -20.97 2.55
N THR A 314 1.33 -20.03 1.99
CA THR A 314 1.45 -18.68 2.54
C THR A 314 0.99 -17.65 1.54
N ILE A 315 0.37 -16.57 2.02
CA ILE A 315 -0.05 -15.45 1.19
C ILE A 315 0.43 -14.12 1.76
N THR A 316 0.89 -13.27 0.87
CA THR A 316 1.07 -11.83 1.08
C THR A 316 0.46 -11.08 -0.09
N LEU A 317 0.08 -9.82 0.12
CA LEU A 317 -0.28 -8.89 -0.94
C LEU A 317 0.65 -7.67 -0.86
N SER A 318 1.04 -7.13 -1.99
CA SER A 318 1.93 -5.97 -2.01
C SER A 318 1.58 -4.96 -3.10
N VAL A 319 1.83 -3.68 -2.79
CA VAL A 319 2.08 -2.64 -3.79
C VAL A 319 3.55 -2.74 -4.15
N ALA A 320 3.88 -3.47 -5.21
CA ALA A 320 5.24 -3.97 -5.49
C ALA A 320 6.19 -2.91 -6.03
N ALA A 321 5.68 -1.81 -6.60
CA ALA A 321 6.49 -0.76 -7.21
C ALA A 321 5.73 0.58 -7.27
N ASN A 322 6.45 1.66 -7.54
CA ASN A 322 5.84 2.93 -7.90
C ASN A 322 4.92 2.78 -9.12
N GLY A 323 3.83 3.53 -9.15
CA GLY A 323 2.87 3.50 -10.25
C GLY A 323 1.88 2.36 -10.24
N LYS A 324 1.83 1.55 -9.18
CA LYS A 324 0.84 0.47 -9.04
C LYS A 324 -0.53 0.96 -8.58
N ILE A 325 -0.62 2.18 -8.07
CA ILE A 325 -1.88 2.84 -7.74
C ILE A 325 -1.94 4.14 -8.55
N GLU A 326 -3.04 4.34 -9.23
CA GLU A 326 -3.26 5.46 -10.12
C GLU A 326 -4.49 6.26 -9.70
N GLY A 327 -4.47 7.55 -9.94
CA GLY A 327 -5.59 8.44 -9.74
C GLY A 327 -5.49 9.67 -10.63
N THR A 328 -6.54 10.47 -10.67
CA THR A 328 -6.61 11.69 -11.47
C THR A 328 -6.91 12.90 -10.60
N VAL A 329 -6.46 14.06 -11.04
CA VAL A 329 -6.79 15.36 -10.47
C VAL A 329 -7.63 16.16 -11.47
N PRO A 330 -8.36 17.21 -11.05
CA PRO A 330 -9.05 18.11 -11.98
C PRO A 330 -8.12 18.60 -13.10
N GLY A 331 -8.56 18.47 -14.37
CA GLY A 331 -7.75 18.76 -15.55
C GLY A 331 -7.12 17.56 -16.24
N PRO A 332 -7.73 16.40 -16.22
CA PRO A 332 -7.44 14.97 -16.31
C PRO A 332 -5.95 14.58 -16.34
N VAL A 333 -5.19 15.01 -15.35
CA VAL A 333 -3.79 14.60 -15.19
C VAL A 333 -3.70 13.38 -14.31
N THR A 334 -3.19 12.26 -14.84
CA THR A 334 -2.97 11.04 -14.08
C THR A 334 -1.82 11.21 -13.09
N LYS A 335 -2.03 10.76 -11.88
CA LYS A 335 -1.05 10.67 -10.81
C LYS A 335 -0.78 9.22 -10.44
N TYR A 336 0.47 8.91 -10.30
CA TYR A 336 0.96 7.57 -9.93
C TYR A 336 1.44 7.57 -8.49
N SER A 337 1.19 6.47 -7.78
CA SER A 337 1.69 6.33 -6.42
C SER A 337 3.21 6.17 -6.39
N VAL A 338 3.82 6.73 -5.35
CA VAL A 338 5.20 6.47 -4.96
C VAL A 338 5.20 5.72 -3.64
N GLY A 339 6.08 4.76 -3.50
CA GLY A 339 6.18 3.89 -2.34
C GLY A 339 5.74 2.46 -2.63
N THR A 340 6.25 1.56 -1.81
CA THR A 340 5.92 0.14 -1.80
C THR A 340 5.37 -0.24 -0.44
N ALA A 341 4.49 -1.22 -0.41
CA ALA A 341 3.93 -1.70 0.84
C ALA A 341 3.61 -3.19 0.70
N THR A 342 3.82 -3.95 1.76
CA THR A 342 3.54 -5.39 1.78
C THR A 342 2.76 -5.74 3.03
N SER A 343 1.76 -6.60 2.90
CA SER A 343 0.99 -7.16 4.00
C SER A 343 1.88 -7.99 4.93
N ASN A 344 1.36 -8.37 6.07
CA ASN A 344 1.93 -9.48 6.82
C ASN A 344 1.63 -10.80 6.11
N THR A 345 2.41 -11.84 6.41
CA THR A 345 2.19 -13.18 5.87
C THR A 345 1.05 -13.85 6.61
N MET A 346 0.07 -14.37 5.87
CA MET A 346 -0.93 -15.30 6.38
C MET A 346 -0.52 -16.72 5.97
N THR A 347 -0.82 -17.70 6.83
CA THR A 347 -0.51 -19.10 6.56
C THR A 347 -1.78 -19.92 6.64
N PHE A 348 -2.03 -20.77 5.66
CA PHE A 348 -3.15 -21.71 5.68
C PHE A 348 -2.83 -22.83 6.67
N PHE A 349 -3.63 -22.94 7.72
CA PHE A 349 -3.44 -23.88 8.82
C PHE A 349 -4.58 -24.87 8.88
N GLY A 350 -4.26 -26.15 8.96
CA GLY A 350 -5.23 -27.24 9.00
C GLY A 350 -4.95 -28.29 7.92
N SER A 351 -5.82 -29.26 7.78
CA SER A 351 -5.73 -30.28 6.73
C SER A 351 -6.70 -29.94 5.60
N GLY A 352 -6.20 -29.49 4.46
CA GLY A 352 -6.98 -29.12 3.27
C GLY A 352 -7.28 -30.27 2.32
N SER A 353 -7.16 -31.51 2.73
CA SER A 353 -7.68 -32.63 1.96
C SER A 353 -9.17 -32.78 2.22
N PRO A 354 -10.02 -32.92 1.18
CA PRO A 354 -11.39 -33.34 1.39
C PRO A 354 -11.38 -34.56 2.33
N GLY A 355 -12.17 -34.51 3.36
CA GLY A 355 -12.24 -35.62 4.32
C GLY A 355 -12.51 -36.91 3.58
N THR A 356 -11.83 -37.99 3.94
CA THR A 356 -12.15 -39.31 3.42
C THR A 356 -12.93 -40.09 4.46
N LEU A 357 -13.96 -40.80 4.02
CA LEU A 357 -14.80 -41.63 4.88
C LEU A 357 -14.53 -43.09 4.59
N ALA A 358 -14.08 -43.83 5.61
CA ALA A 358 -13.82 -45.24 5.51
C ALA A 358 -14.76 -46.01 6.41
N ALA A 359 -15.32 -47.13 5.91
CA ALA A 359 -16.07 -48.07 6.69
C ALA A 359 -15.15 -49.27 7.09
N THR A 360 -15.13 -49.58 8.37
CA THR A 360 -14.34 -50.67 8.96
C THR A 360 -15.22 -51.53 9.87
N THR A 361 -14.68 -52.65 10.35
CA THR A 361 -15.36 -53.47 11.35
C THR A 361 -15.64 -52.64 12.60
N GLY A 362 -16.85 -52.79 13.14
CA GLY A 362 -17.26 -52.08 14.37
C GLY A 362 -16.44 -52.51 15.59
N SER A 363 -16.50 -51.70 16.65
CA SER A 363 -15.75 -51.96 17.90
C SER A 363 -16.20 -53.23 18.62
N ASN A 364 -17.48 -53.57 18.51
CA ASN A 364 -18.08 -54.79 19.06
C ASN A 364 -18.89 -55.52 17.97
N PRO A 365 -18.22 -56.22 17.05
CA PRO A 365 -18.88 -56.87 15.93
C PRO A 365 -19.89 -57.95 16.43
N VAL A 366 -21.04 -58.02 15.76
CA VAL A 366 -22.07 -58.98 16.08
C VAL A 366 -21.55 -60.38 15.78
N PRO A 367 -21.48 -61.27 16.78
CA PRO A 367 -21.00 -62.60 16.54
C PRO A 367 -22.00 -63.45 15.67
N ALA A 368 -21.46 -64.41 14.96
CA ALA A 368 -22.32 -65.38 14.24
C ALA A 368 -23.25 -66.07 15.19
N GLY A 369 -24.52 -66.17 14.85
CA GLY A 369 -25.53 -66.80 15.70
C GLY A 369 -26.84 -67.04 14.96
N GLY A 370 -27.84 -67.60 15.65
CA GLY A 370 -29.18 -67.74 15.11
C GLY A 370 -29.99 -66.44 15.17
N LEU A 371 -30.88 -66.25 14.20
CA LEU A 371 -31.93 -65.24 14.26
C LEU A 371 -33.24 -65.94 14.68
N GLU A 372 -33.87 -65.39 15.71
CA GLU A 372 -35.17 -65.88 16.17
C GLU A 372 -36.25 -65.42 15.20
N LEU A 373 -37.25 -66.25 14.95
CA LEU A 373 -38.39 -65.95 14.10
C LEU A 373 -39.37 -64.99 14.80
N SER A 374 -40.11 -64.21 14.05
CA SER A 374 -41.10 -63.26 14.56
C SER A 374 -40.54 -62.24 15.58
N THR A 375 -39.26 -61.90 15.48
CA THR A 375 -38.57 -61.05 16.46
C THR A 375 -38.10 -59.84 15.81
N ASP A 376 -38.34 -58.72 16.47
CA ASP A 376 -37.87 -57.36 16.03
C ASP A 376 -36.56 -57.00 16.75
N GLY A 377 -35.78 -56.14 16.14
CA GLY A 377 -34.59 -55.52 16.73
C GLY A 377 -33.37 -56.44 16.87
N GLN A 378 -33.33 -57.54 16.17
CA GLN A 378 -32.18 -58.47 16.23
C GLN A 378 -30.95 -57.84 15.52
N ARG A 379 -29.85 -57.84 16.26
CA ARG A 379 -28.57 -57.29 15.75
C ARG A 379 -27.99 -58.24 14.70
N VAL A 380 -27.51 -57.65 13.58
CA VAL A 380 -26.92 -58.45 12.50
C VAL A 380 -25.58 -57.91 12.03
N PHE A 381 -25.32 -56.61 12.20
CA PHE A 381 -24.10 -56.02 11.69
C PHE A 381 -23.74 -54.75 12.47
N GLN A 382 -22.52 -54.66 12.95
CA GLN A 382 -21.95 -53.41 13.45
C GLN A 382 -20.76 -53.04 12.58
N PHE A 383 -20.68 -51.77 12.15
CA PHE A 383 -19.54 -51.25 11.44
C PHE A 383 -19.16 -49.88 12.02
N LYS A 384 -17.92 -49.50 11.82
CA LYS A 384 -17.38 -48.23 12.26
C LYS A 384 -17.04 -47.34 11.04
N LEU A 385 -17.49 -46.11 11.05
CA LEU A 385 -17.08 -45.11 10.12
C LEU A 385 -15.93 -44.28 10.72
N VAL A 386 -14.89 -44.07 9.95
CA VAL A 386 -13.74 -43.27 10.33
C VAL A 386 -13.57 -42.18 9.28
N ALA A 387 -13.61 -40.92 9.71
CA ALA A 387 -13.30 -39.78 8.88
C ALA A 387 -11.82 -39.39 9.08
N THR A 388 -11.12 -39.12 7.98
CA THR A 388 -9.76 -38.58 8.02
C THR A 388 -9.77 -37.21 7.33
N GLY A 389 -8.97 -36.30 7.84
CA GLY A 389 -8.94 -34.93 7.37
C GLY A 389 -9.87 -34.03 8.18
N GLU A 390 -11.14 -34.13 7.98
CA GLU A 390 -12.18 -33.34 8.65
C GLU A 390 -13.33 -34.19 9.18
N ALA A 391 -14.21 -33.64 10.01
CA ALA A 391 -15.44 -34.27 10.41
C ALA A 391 -16.45 -34.26 9.25
N ILE A 392 -17.10 -35.39 9.00
CA ILE A 392 -17.98 -35.54 7.83
C ILE A 392 -19.43 -35.74 8.31
N ASN A 393 -20.34 -34.94 7.79
CA ASN A 393 -21.76 -35.10 8.00
C ASN A 393 -22.26 -36.24 7.10
N LEU A 394 -22.75 -37.33 7.71
CA LEU A 394 -23.24 -38.50 7.01
C LEU A 394 -24.53 -38.15 6.27
N THR A 395 -24.59 -38.45 4.96
CA THR A 395 -25.78 -38.23 4.14
C THR A 395 -26.47 -39.46 3.66
N SER A 396 -25.72 -40.57 3.48
CA SER A 396 -26.32 -41.84 3.11
C SER A 396 -25.47 -43.05 3.51
N VAL A 397 -26.16 -44.19 3.77
CA VAL A 397 -25.57 -45.53 4.00
C VAL A 397 -26.32 -46.53 3.17
N LYS A 398 -25.63 -47.22 2.29
CA LYS A 398 -26.17 -48.36 1.54
C LYS A 398 -25.68 -49.69 2.09
N LEU A 399 -26.61 -50.53 2.43
CA LEU A 399 -26.38 -51.88 2.98
C LEU A 399 -26.73 -52.94 1.93
N THR A 400 -25.86 -53.91 1.77
CA THR A 400 -26.06 -55.04 0.86
C THR A 400 -26.16 -56.35 1.64
N ARG A 401 -27.23 -57.08 1.39
CA ARG A 401 -27.49 -58.38 1.98
C ARG A 401 -26.71 -59.49 1.24
N GLY A 402 -26.23 -60.46 2.01
CA GLY A 402 -25.75 -61.76 1.56
C GLY A 402 -26.50 -62.93 2.21
N GLY A 403 -26.12 -64.13 1.85
CA GLY A 403 -26.82 -65.35 2.30
C GLY A 403 -28.04 -65.70 1.44
N ASN A 404 -28.78 -66.73 1.84
CA ASN A 404 -29.90 -67.28 1.10
C ASN A 404 -31.30 -67.12 1.75
N ALA A 405 -31.38 -66.35 2.86
CA ALA A 405 -32.65 -65.92 3.44
C ALA A 405 -33.45 -65.07 2.44
N VAL A 406 -34.77 -65.19 2.37
CA VAL A 406 -35.61 -64.47 1.40
C VAL A 406 -36.14 -63.20 2.01
N VAL A 407 -35.94 -62.07 1.30
CA VAL A 407 -36.47 -60.74 1.68
C VAL A 407 -37.54 -60.30 0.67
N PRO A 408 -38.63 -59.66 1.10
CA PRO A 408 -38.97 -59.30 2.48
C PRO A 408 -39.73 -60.40 3.23
N THR A 409 -39.84 -61.66 2.69
CA THR A 409 -40.68 -62.74 3.25
C THR A 409 -40.21 -63.28 4.61
N GLU A 410 -38.90 -63.47 4.77
CA GLU A 410 -38.33 -64.01 6.02
C GLU A 410 -37.73 -62.92 6.90
N ILE A 411 -37.22 -61.91 6.30
CA ILE A 411 -36.75 -60.71 6.95
C ILE A 411 -37.43 -59.51 6.26
N ASN A 412 -38.24 -58.75 6.97
CA ASN A 412 -39.11 -57.74 6.38
C ASN A 412 -38.61 -56.30 6.58
N LEU A 413 -37.75 -56.04 7.57
CA LEU A 413 -37.34 -54.66 7.89
C LEU A 413 -35.87 -54.60 8.30
N TYR A 414 -35.19 -53.54 7.88
CA TYR A 414 -33.88 -53.16 8.38
C TYR A 414 -33.96 -51.81 9.10
N ARG A 415 -33.24 -51.62 10.23
CA ARG A 415 -33.07 -50.36 10.92
C ARG A 415 -31.59 -50.10 11.12
N LEU A 416 -31.23 -48.82 11.07
CA LEU A 416 -29.86 -48.32 11.29
C LEU A 416 -29.85 -47.43 12.52
N TYR A 417 -28.85 -47.59 13.38
CA TYR A 417 -28.67 -46.83 14.62
C TYR A 417 -27.25 -46.28 14.69
N VAL A 418 -27.09 -45.11 15.33
CA VAL A 418 -25.81 -44.69 15.90
C VAL A 418 -25.67 -45.43 17.24
N ASP A 419 -24.65 -46.24 17.36
CA ASP A 419 -24.29 -46.98 18.60
C ASP A 419 -23.41 -46.00 19.44
N ASN A 420 -24.06 -45.15 20.24
CA ASN A 420 -23.42 -44.05 20.95
C ASN A 420 -22.51 -44.49 22.09
N ASP A 421 -22.81 -45.63 22.72
CA ASP A 421 -22.00 -46.20 23.79
C ASP A 421 -21.00 -47.26 23.29
N GLY A 422 -21.07 -47.63 22.00
CA GLY A 422 -20.17 -48.55 21.34
C GLY A 422 -20.28 -49.99 21.84
N ASN A 423 -21.36 -50.32 22.54
CA ASN A 423 -21.52 -51.63 23.17
C ASN A 423 -21.96 -52.74 22.20
N GLY A 424 -22.32 -52.38 20.96
CA GLY A 424 -22.80 -53.30 19.93
C GLY A 424 -24.21 -53.84 20.16
N ALA A 425 -24.99 -53.23 21.03
CA ALA A 425 -26.39 -53.57 21.32
C ALA A 425 -27.25 -52.30 21.17
N VAL A 426 -28.51 -52.47 20.76
CA VAL A 426 -29.43 -51.33 20.78
C VAL A 426 -29.80 -51.01 22.22
N SER A 427 -29.45 -49.82 22.67
CA SER A 427 -29.67 -49.34 24.03
C SER A 427 -30.48 -48.03 24.04
N THR A 428 -30.89 -47.59 25.23
CA THR A 428 -31.64 -46.32 25.40
C THR A 428 -30.82 -45.07 25.01
N GLY A 429 -29.50 -45.23 24.90
CA GLY A 429 -28.59 -44.16 24.50
C GLY A 429 -28.40 -44.06 22.99
N ASP A 430 -28.85 -45.04 22.20
CA ASP A 430 -28.63 -45.09 20.78
C ASP A 430 -29.67 -44.30 20.01
N THR A 431 -29.25 -43.80 18.86
CA THR A 431 -30.12 -42.96 18.02
C THR A 431 -30.45 -43.70 16.72
N GLN A 432 -31.73 -43.99 16.48
CA GLN A 432 -32.15 -44.54 15.19
C GLN A 432 -31.99 -43.49 14.09
N ILE A 433 -31.35 -43.91 12.97
CA ILE A 433 -31.17 -43.11 11.78
C ILE A 433 -32.35 -43.34 10.83
N GLY A 434 -33.19 -42.33 10.67
CA GLY A 434 -34.37 -42.43 9.82
C GLY A 434 -35.39 -43.46 10.23
N ASN A 435 -36.25 -43.84 9.32
CA ASN A 435 -37.24 -44.89 9.50
C ASN A 435 -36.66 -46.27 9.12
N GLY A 436 -37.23 -47.35 9.67
CA GLY A 436 -36.94 -48.68 9.17
C GLY A 436 -37.32 -48.82 7.69
N LEU A 437 -36.48 -49.51 6.93
CA LEU A 437 -36.66 -49.73 5.50
C LEU A 437 -37.08 -51.17 5.23
N THR A 438 -38.03 -51.37 4.30
CA THR A 438 -38.44 -52.72 3.84
C THR A 438 -37.21 -53.46 3.34
N ALA A 439 -37.04 -54.71 3.83
CA ALA A 439 -35.88 -55.51 3.50
C ALA A 439 -35.84 -55.88 2.02
N ALA A 440 -34.69 -55.62 1.40
CA ALA A 440 -34.37 -55.90 0.00
C ALA A 440 -32.94 -56.39 -0.11
N THR A 441 -32.50 -56.84 -1.29
CA THR A 441 -31.12 -57.29 -1.53
C THR A 441 -30.11 -56.18 -1.23
N ALA A 442 -30.47 -54.93 -1.51
CA ALA A 442 -29.73 -53.73 -1.10
C ALA A 442 -30.72 -52.64 -0.70
N VAL A 443 -30.41 -51.92 0.34
CA VAL A 443 -31.21 -50.76 0.81
C VAL A 443 -30.28 -49.56 1.06
N THR A 444 -30.79 -48.36 0.84
CA THR A 444 -30.06 -47.11 1.09
C THR A 444 -30.83 -46.28 2.10
N PHE A 445 -30.25 -46.04 3.25
CA PHE A 445 -30.67 -45.01 4.17
C PHE A 445 -30.14 -43.67 3.62
N SER A 446 -30.99 -42.81 3.11
CA SER A 446 -30.67 -41.54 2.50
C SER A 446 -31.32 -40.36 3.23
N GLY A 447 -30.84 -39.14 3.00
CA GLY A 447 -31.35 -37.96 3.68
C GLY A 447 -31.01 -37.94 5.18
N ILE A 448 -29.89 -38.54 5.55
CA ILE A 448 -29.42 -38.56 6.95
C ILE A 448 -29.04 -37.13 7.30
N THR A 449 -29.54 -36.66 8.44
CA THR A 449 -29.23 -35.31 8.98
C THR A 449 -28.86 -35.41 10.46
N GLY A 450 -27.98 -34.54 10.95
CA GLY A 450 -27.57 -34.47 12.34
C GLY A 450 -26.65 -35.60 12.81
N VAL A 451 -26.10 -36.40 11.90
CA VAL A 451 -25.14 -37.47 12.21
C VAL A 451 -23.77 -37.07 11.64
N THR A 452 -22.84 -36.75 12.53
CA THR A 452 -21.46 -36.36 12.16
C THR A 452 -20.47 -37.45 12.53
N VAL A 453 -19.65 -37.89 11.59
CA VAL A 453 -18.50 -38.76 11.82
C VAL A 453 -17.31 -37.87 12.21
N PRO A 454 -16.80 -37.96 13.44
CA PRO A 454 -15.70 -37.13 13.89
C PRO A 454 -14.40 -37.46 13.15
N ALA A 455 -13.58 -36.45 12.91
CA ALA A 455 -12.23 -36.66 12.35
C ALA A 455 -11.34 -37.43 13.32
N GLY A 456 -10.48 -38.30 12.78
CA GLY A 456 -9.51 -39.08 13.53
C GLY A 456 -9.96 -40.51 13.86
N THR A 457 -9.20 -41.17 14.73
CA THR A 457 -9.33 -42.60 14.97
C THR A 457 -10.55 -42.98 15.80
N ALA A 458 -11.19 -42.06 16.51
CA ALA A 458 -12.37 -42.35 17.34
C ALA A 458 -13.50 -42.94 16.50
N GLY A 459 -13.82 -42.32 15.34
CA GLY A 459 -14.86 -42.76 14.43
C GLY A 459 -16.25 -42.78 15.04
N LEU A 460 -17.22 -43.34 14.30
CA LEU A 460 -18.61 -43.48 14.71
C LEU A 460 -19.06 -44.91 14.49
N ASN A 461 -19.54 -45.63 15.55
CA ASN A 461 -20.10 -46.97 15.40
C ASN A 461 -21.56 -46.87 14.95
N LEU A 462 -21.92 -47.70 13.97
CA LEU A 462 -23.28 -47.85 13.47
C LEU A 462 -23.71 -49.29 13.61
N LEU A 463 -24.97 -49.50 14.03
CA LEU A 463 -25.54 -50.81 14.30
C LEU A 463 -26.75 -51.06 13.38
N VAL A 464 -26.80 -52.21 12.75
CA VAL A 464 -27.91 -52.65 11.91
C VAL A 464 -28.69 -53.75 12.64
N THR A 465 -30.00 -53.55 12.71
CA THR A 465 -30.92 -54.58 13.20
C THR A 465 -31.90 -55.00 12.12
N VAL A 466 -32.47 -56.21 12.30
CA VAL A 466 -33.48 -56.77 11.43
C VAL A 466 -34.75 -57.15 12.21
N GLN A 467 -35.85 -57.09 11.48
CA GLN A 467 -37.08 -57.74 11.92
C GLN A 467 -37.30 -59.00 11.10
N THR A 468 -37.42 -60.18 11.77
CA THR A 468 -37.73 -61.47 11.16
C THR A 468 -39.23 -61.71 11.16
N THR A 469 -39.72 -62.52 10.24
CA THR A 469 -41.12 -62.91 10.14
C THR A 469 -41.30 -64.33 10.64
N ALA A 470 -42.56 -64.81 10.77
CA ALA A 470 -42.90 -66.17 11.07
C ALA A 470 -42.60 -67.16 9.91
N ASN A 471 -42.33 -66.63 8.72
CA ASN A 471 -42.09 -67.42 7.50
C ASN A 471 -40.62 -67.83 7.33
N GLY A 472 -39.75 -67.54 8.29
CA GLY A 472 -38.35 -67.90 8.23
C GLY A 472 -38.17 -69.45 8.13
N VAL A 473 -37.27 -69.83 7.20
CA VAL A 473 -36.98 -71.30 7.00
C VAL A 473 -35.68 -71.63 7.70
N PRO A 474 -35.71 -72.58 8.68
CA PRO A 474 -34.49 -72.97 9.36
C PRO A 474 -33.37 -73.43 8.41
N GLY A 475 -32.13 -73.12 8.76
CA GLY A 475 -30.93 -73.42 7.94
C GLY A 475 -30.59 -72.39 6.84
N ARG A 476 -31.43 -71.41 6.62
CA ARG A 476 -31.07 -70.30 5.78
C ARG A 476 -30.11 -69.30 6.46
N THR A 477 -29.27 -68.71 5.71
CA THR A 477 -28.23 -67.81 6.20
C THR A 477 -28.51 -66.36 5.79
N PHE A 478 -28.11 -65.42 6.63
CA PHE A 478 -28.18 -63.97 6.40
C PHE A 478 -26.87 -63.33 6.78
N THR A 479 -26.42 -62.38 5.94
CA THR A 479 -25.29 -61.50 6.24
C THR A 479 -25.61 -60.10 5.75
N MET A 480 -24.98 -59.12 6.34
CA MET A 480 -25.07 -57.69 5.92
C MET A 480 -23.67 -57.13 5.75
N ARG A 481 -23.48 -56.22 4.80
CA ARG A 481 -22.20 -55.59 4.53
C ARG A 481 -22.36 -54.23 3.87
N ILE A 482 -21.32 -53.39 4.00
CA ILE A 482 -20.98 -52.29 3.07
C ILE A 482 -20.19 -52.94 1.92
N ALA A 483 -20.68 -52.92 0.70
CA ALA A 483 -20.15 -53.74 -0.39
C ALA A 483 -19.11 -53.07 -1.23
N ALA A 484 -19.13 -51.73 -1.33
CA ALA A 484 -18.23 -50.95 -2.18
C ALA A 484 -17.87 -49.59 -1.57
N ALA A 485 -16.76 -49.05 -2.00
CA ALA A 485 -16.44 -47.62 -1.80
C ALA A 485 -17.57 -46.76 -2.43
N GLY A 486 -18.07 -45.80 -1.68
CA GLY A 486 -19.23 -44.98 -2.10
C GLY A 486 -20.59 -45.52 -1.65
N ASP A 487 -20.67 -46.71 -1.00
CA ASP A 487 -21.89 -47.18 -0.31
C ASP A 487 -22.18 -46.36 0.97
N VAL A 488 -21.22 -45.53 1.41
CA VAL A 488 -21.37 -44.55 2.49
C VAL A 488 -20.95 -43.18 1.93
N ALA A 489 -21.83 -42.19 2.06
CA ALA A 489 -21.58 -40.85 1.60
C ALA A 489 -21.81 -39.80 2.69
N GLY A 490 -21.08 -38.69 2.63
CA GLY A 490 -21.21 -37.58 3.54
C GLY A 490 -20.66 -36.29 2.89
N THR A 491 -20.89 -35.16 3.56
CA THR A 491 -20.43 -33.81 3.17
C THR A 491 -19.72 -33.12 4.31
#